data_f92ca6674c2038b88f80ead8d629c391
#
_entry.id   f92ca6674c2038b88f80ead8d629c391
#
_cell.length_a   1.000
_cell.length_b   1.000
_cell.length_c   1.000
_cell.angle_alpha   90.00
_cell.angle_beta   90.00
_cell.angle_gamma   90.00
#
_symmetry.space_group_name_H-M   'P 1'
#
loop_
_entity.id
_entity.type
_entity.pdbx_description
1 polymer ?
#
loop_
_entity_poly.entity_id
_entity_poly.type
_entity_poly.pdbx_seq_one_letter_code
_entity_poly.pdbx_strand_id
1 'polypeptide(L)'
;MKNRNPLGDYLPTVSGEVLTGEQLTLPLQVPSVLLVGFVQEAQFDADRWLVGLLENPKDIRILEVPTIHGFIPGLISGTIDAGMRSGIPQEDWASVVTLYGEDASTVVAFTGNELPRNMRVLLLDQNGQVCWFHDRGFSASHLIDLKRAVDQVNNQ
;
A
#
# COMPACT_ATOMS: atom_id res chain seq x y z
N MET A 1 10.21 -14.34 0.50
CA MET A 1 10.91 -13.73 1.64
C MET A 1 10.00 -13.76 2.86
N LYS A 2 10.56 -14.16 3.98
CA LYS A 2 9.78 -14.27 5.22
C LYS A 2 9.17 -12.93 5.61
N ASN A 3 7.96 -12.98 6.16
CA ASN A 3 7.29 -11.79 6.67
C ASN A 3 8.13 -11.16 7.79
N ARG A 4 8.09 -9.85 7.80
CA ARG A 4 8.81 -9.02 8.74
C ARG A 4 7.84 -7.96 9.26
N ASN A 5 7.94 -7.63 10.53
CA ASN A 5 7.17 -6.54 11.12
C ASN A 5 8.02 -5.26 11.12
N PRO A 6 7.70 -4.30 10.24
CA PRO A 6 8.48 -3.07 10.13
C PRO A 6 8.08 -1.98 11.11
N LEU A 7 7.26 -2.30 12.12
CA LEU A 7 6.79 -1.31 13.10
C LEU A 7 7.98 -0.57 13.74
N GLY A 8 7.95 0.75 13.68
CA GLY A 8 9.02 1.61 14.20
C GLY A 8 10.14 1.91 13.20
N ASP A 9 10.22 1.18 12.10
CA ASP A 9 11.21 1.43 11.05
C ASP A 9 10.71 2.53 10.10
N TYR A 10 11.64 3.15 9.39
CA TYR A 10 11.32 4.14 8.35
C TYR A 10 11.25 3.46 6.99
N LEU A 11 10.18 3.75 6.24
CA LEU A 11 10.06 3.23 4.88
C LEU A 11 11.21 3.79 4.01
N PRO A 12 12.01 2.92 3.38
CA PRO A 12 13.02 3.38 2.42
C PRO A 12 12.36 4.14 1.26
N THR A 13 13.07 5.09 0.69
CA THR A 13 12.58 5.85 -0.46
C THR A 13 12.35 4.93 -1.65
N VAL A 14 11.13 4.93 -2.17
CA VAL A 14 10.75 4.20 -3.38
C VAL A 14 9.90 5.12 -4.26
N SER A 15 9.91 4.87 -5.55
CA SER A 15 9.15 5.67 -6.51
C SER A 15 8.40 4.78 -7.47
N GLY A 16 7.21 5.21 -7.82
CA GLY A 16 6.40 4.55 -8.80
C GLY A 16 5.55 5.54 -9.58
N GLU A 17 4.91 5.05 -10.62
CA GLU A 17 4.01 5.84 -11.43
C GLU A 17 2.58 5.61 -10.93
N VAL A 18 1.85 6.70 -10.66
CA VAL A 18 0.42 6.61 -10.40
C VAL A 18 -0.32 6.37 -11.72
N LEU A 19 -1.55 5.85 -11.65
CA LEU A 19 -2.28 5.50 -12.86
C LEU A 19 -2.63 6.70 -13.74
N THR A 20 -2.55 7.91 -13.21
CA THR A 20 -2.68 9.15 -14.00
C THR A 20 -1.44 9.44 -14.85
N GLY A 21 -0.33 8.73 -14.64
CA GLY A 21 0.92 8.90 -15.38
C GLY A 21 2.01 9.68 -14.67
N GLU A 22 1.71 10.26 -13.52
CA GLU A 22 2.68 11.05 -12.74
C GLU A 22 3.55 10.15 -11.88
N GLN A 23 4.78 10.60 -11.61
CA GLN A 23 5.66 9.93 -10.66
C GLN A 23 5.31 10.33 -9.24
N LEU A 24 5.32 9.35 -8.33
CA LEU A 24 5.11 9.58 -6.91
C LEU A 24 6.21 8.90 -6.12
N THR A 25 6.82 9.65 -5.22
CA THR A 25 7.87 9.14 -4.32
C THR A 25 7.28 8.91 -2.94
N LEU A 26 7.56 7.72 -2.38
CA LEU A 26 7.16 7.34 -1.02
C LEU A 26 8.39 7.29 -0.11
N PRO A 27 8.27 7.56 1.19
CA PRO A 27 7.04 7.98 1.88
C PRO A 27 6.62 9.40 1.53
N LEU A 28 5.32 9.67 1.66
CA LEU A 28 4.81 11.04 1.56
C LEU A 28 5.26 11.85 2.78
N GLN A 29 5.26 13.19 2.65
CA GLN A 29 5.59 14.08 3.78
C GLN A 29 4.35 14.42 4.63
N VAL A 30 3.33 13.61 4.54
CA VAL A 30 2.10 13.67 5.34
C VAL A 30 1.75 12.29 5.83
N PRO A 31 1.02 12.15 6.94
CA PRO A 31 0.55 10.84 7.38
C PRO A 31 -0.24 10.12 6.29
N SER A 32 -0.01 8.83 6.14
CA SER A 32 -0.64 8.06 5.08
C SER A 32 -0.83 6.60 5.47
N VAL A 33 -1.87 5.98 4.92
CA VAL A 33 -2.08 4.54 4.96
C VAL A 33 -1.67 3.97 3.61
N LEU A 34 -0.79 2.98 3.61
CA LEU A 34 -0.40 2.25 2.41
C LEU A 34 -0.99 0.85 2.45
N LEU A 35 -1.64 0.46 1.36
CA LEU A 35 -2.12 -0.90 1.14
C LEU A 35 -1.23 -1.53 0.08
N VAL A 36 -0.21 -2.28 0.53
CA VAL A 36 0.78 -2.90 -0.35
C VAL A 36 0.31 -4.29 -0.75
N GLY A 37 0.19 -4.52 -2.04
CA GLY A 37 -0.25 -5.81 -2.59
C GLY A 37 0.78 -6.42 -3.53
N PHE A 38 1.00 -7.74 -3.43
CA PHE A 38 2.00 -8.45 -4.24
C PHE A 38 1.40 -9.31 -5.35
N VAL A 39 0.11 -9.64 -5.26
CA VAL A 39 -0.58 -10.45 -6.25
C VAL A 39 -1.98 -9.88 -6.48
N GLN A 40 -2.58 -10.20 -7.62
CA GLN A 40 -3.89 -9.67 -7.98
C GLN A 40 -4.99 -10.08 -6.96
N GLU A 41 -4.89 -11.28 -6.41
CA GLU A 41 -5.85 -11.80 -5.43
C GLU A 41 -5.86 -11.02 -4.11
N ALA A 42 -4.82 -10.24 -3.82
CA ALA A 42 -4.78 -9.36 -2.66
C ALA A 42 -5.82 -8.24 -2.74
N GLN A 43 -6.38 -7.98 -3.93
CA GLN A 43 -7.43 -6.96 -4.10
C GLN A 43 -8.67 -7.26 -3.26
N PHE A 44 -9.01 -8.53 -3.03
CA PHE A 44 -10.14 -8.89 -2.18
C PHE A 44 -9.93 -8.41 -0.74
N ASP A 45 -8.71 -8.52 -0.24
CA ASP A 45 -8.35 -8.02 1.09
C ASP A 45 -8.33 -6.49 1.11
N ALA A 46 -7.73 -5.88 0.08
CA ALA A 46 -7.69 -4.42 -0.06
C ALA A 46 -9.09 -3.80 -0.04
N ASP A 47 -10.04 -4.41 -0.75
CA ASP A 47 -11.40 -3.89 -0.85
C ASP A 47 -12.07 -3.82 0.53
N ARG A 48 -11.84 -4.81 1.38
CA ARG A 48 -12.39 -4.81 2.74
C ARG A 48 -11.80 -3.67 3.58
N TRP A 49 -10.49 -3.48 3.50
CA TRP A 49 -9.83 -2.36 4.18
C TRP A 49 -10.36 -1.01 3.70
N LEU A 50 -10.50 -0.84 2.37
CA LEU A 50 -10.98 0.40 1.77
C LEU A 50 -12.41 0.70 2.18
N VAL A 51 -13.31 -0.28 2.11
CA VAL A 51 -14.71 -0.09 2.55
C VAL A 51 -14.75 0.35 4.01
N GLY A 52 -13.99 -0.32 4.87
CA GLY A 52 -13.94 0.01 6.28
C GLY A 52 -13.36 1.40 6.57
N LEU A 53 -12.30 1.78 5.84
CA LEU A 53 -11.68 3.10 6.00
C LEU A 53 -12.56 4.24 5.49
N LEU A 54 -13.34 4.00 4.42
CA LEU A 54 -14.18 5.01 3.80
C LEU A 54 -15.56 5.14 4.45
N GLU A 55 -15.99 4.17 5.25
CA GLU A 55 -17.27 4.20 5.95
C GLU A 55 -17.37 5.36 6.95
N ASN A 56 -16.31 5.60 7.70
CA ASN A 56 -16.16 6.78 8.56
C ASN A 56 -14.80 7.41 8.23
N PRO A 57 -14.75 8.21 7.16
CA PRO A 57 -13.46 8.68 6.67
C PRO A 57 -12.73 9.53 7.69
N LYS A 58 -11.46 9.22 7.87
CA LYS A 58 -10.53 10.04 8.64
C LYS A 58 -9.77 10.94 7.67
N ASP A 59 -9.28 12.05 8.16
CA ASP A 59 -8.42 12.93 7.37
C ASP A 59 -7.03 12.30 7.24
N ILE A 60 -6.92 11.36 6.31
CA ILE A 60 -5.66 10.67 6.03
C ILE A 60 -5.59 10.29 4.55
N ARG A 61 -4.39 10.37 4.01
CA ARG A 61 -4.12 9.94 2.65
C ARG A 61 -4.07 8.41 2.61
N ILE A 62 -4.80 7.79 1.69
CA ILE A 62 -4.81 6.33 1.49
C ILE A 62 -4.28 6.03 0.10
N LEU A 63 -3.27 5.18 0.00
CA LEU A 63 -2.68 4.75 -1.26
C LEU A 63 -2.72 3.24 -1.37
N GLU A 64 -3.17 2.75 -2.51
CA GLU A 64 -2.93 1.37 -2.92
C GLU A 64 -1.59 1.30 -3.64
N VAL A 65 -0.78 0.33 -3.28
CA VAL A 65 0.59 0.17 -3.78
C VAL A 65 0.78 -1.24 -4.33
N PRO A 66 0.26 -1.51 -5.55
CA PRO A 66 0.58 -2.76 -6.24
C PRO A 66 2.08 -2.85 -6.44
N THR A 67 2.67 -3.96 -5.98
CA THR A 67 4.12 -4.12 -5.95
C THR A 67 4.47 -5.37 -6.76
N ILE A 68 5.02 -5.15 -7.94
CA ILE A 68 5.30 -6.21 -8.91
C ILE A 68 6.75 -6.64 -8.73
N HIS A 69 6.93 -7.71 -7.95
CA HIS A 69 8.25 -8.24 -7.64
C HIS A 69 8.63 -9.36 -8.60
N GLY A 70 9.90 -9.30 -9.05
CA GLY A 70 10.47 -10.31 -9.91
C GLY A 70 10.26 -10.03 -11.40
N PHE A 71 10.87 -10.88 -12.23
CA PHE A 71 10.77 -10.79 -13.68
C PHE A 71 9.67 -11.73 -14.19
N ILE A 72 8.72 -11.18 -14.93
CA ILE A 72 7.67 -11.95 -15.58
C ILE A 72 7.91 -11.87 -17.10
N PRO A 73 8.35 -12.99 -17.74
CA PRO A 73 8.62 -12.98 -19.18
C PRO A 73 7.38 -12.55 -19.97
N GLY A 74 7.56 -11.65 -20.93
CA GLY A 74 6.49 -11.18 -21.80
C GLY A 74 5.55 -10.14 -21.18
N LEU A 75 5.68 -9.83 -19.90
CA LEU A 75 4.94 -8.74 -19.27
C LEU A 75 5.82 -7.50 -19.16
N ILE A 76 5.24 -6.37 -19.53
CA ILE A 76 5.85 -5.06 -19.38
C ILE A 76 4.95 -4.20 -18.49
N SER A 77 5.53 -3.24 -17.79
CA SER A 77 4.81 -2.38 -16.83
C SER A 77 3.61 -1.68 -17.48
N GLY A 78 3.75 -1.22 -18.71
CA GLY A 78 2.66 -0.57 -19.43
C GLY A 78 1.43 -1.46 -19.62
N THR A 79 1.62 -2.76 -19.85
CA THR A 79 0.53 -3.73 -19.99
C THR A 79 -0.20 -3.94 -18.66
N ILE A 80 0.56 -4.04 -17.56
CA ILE A 80 -0.01 -4.19 -16.22
C ILE A 80 -0.82 -2.94 -15.85
N ASP A 81 -0.26 -1.76 -16.06
CA ASP A 81 -0.92 -0.49 -15.75
C ASP A 81 -2.19 -0.30 -16.60
N ALA A 82 -2.15 -0.68 -17.88
CA ALA A 82 -3.34 -0.64 -18.76
C ALA A 82 -4.45 -1.57 -18.25
N GLY A 83 -4.08 -2.76 -17.74
CA GLY A 83 -5.03 -3.68 -17.11
C GLY A 83 -5.65 -3.08 -15.85
N MET A 84 -4.85 -2.41 -15.01
CA MET A 84 -5.36 -1.73 -13.83
C MET A 84 -6.29 -0.58 -14.19
N ARG A 85 -5.92 0.25 -15.18
CA ARG A 85 -6.78 1.36 -15.63
C ARG A 85 -8.14 0.89 -16.13
N SER A 86 -8.20 -0.28 -16.77
CA SER A 86 -9.47 -0.82 -17.23
C SER A 86 -10.36 -1.35 -16.10
N GLY A 87 -9.77 -1.72 -14.95
CA GLY A 87 -10.48 -2.29 -13.81
C GLY A 87 -10.73 -1.34 -12.64
N ILE A 88 -10.10 -0.16 -12.65
CA ILE A 88 -10.18 0.80 -11.54
C ILE A 88 -10.87 2.07 -12.03
N PRO A 89 -11.87 2.62 -11.28
CA PRO A 89 -12.50 3.88 -11.64
C PRO A 89 -11.46 5.01 -11.76
N GLN A 90 -11.64 5.86 -12.77
CA GLN A 90 -10.67 6.92 -13.08
C GLN A 90 -10.44 7.89 -11.90
N GLU A 91 -11.47 8.16 -11.11
CA GLU A 91 -11.36 9.01 -9.92
C GLU A 91 -10.41 8.45 -8.86
N ASP A 92 -10.11 7.15 -8.90
CA ASP A 92 -9.22 6.50 -7.95
C ASP A 92 -7.78 6.36 -8.46
N TRP A 93 -7.50 6.72 -9.71
CA TRP A 93 -6.19 6.52 -10.33
C TRP A 93 -5.05 7.25 -9.61
N ALA A 94 -5.31 8.43 -9.06
CA ALA A 94 -4.29 9.19 -8.34
C ALA A 94 -3.89 8.57 -7.00
N SER A 95 -4.67 7.60 -6.51
CA SER A 95 -4.43 6.90 -5.25
C SER A 95 -3.82 5.51 -5.43
N VAL A 96 -3.47 5.15 -6.68
CA VAL A 96 -2.83 3.86 -6.99
C VAL A 96 -1.44 4.14 -7.56
N VAL A 97 -0.41 3.70 -6.84
CA VAL A 97 0.99 3.83 -7.27
C VAL A 97 1.61 2.45 -7.41
N THR A 98 2.07 2.11 -8.61
CA THR A 98 2.63 0.79 -8.90
C THR A 98 4.15 0.81 -8.80
N LEU A 99 4.70 -0.16 -8.07
CA LEU A 99 6.14 -0.33 -7.91
C LEU A 99 6.64 -1.51 -8.74
N TYR A 100 7.77 -1.31 -9.40
CA TYR A 100 8.45 -2.32 -10.21
C TYR A 100 9.94 -2.39 -9.84
N GLY A 101 10.63 -3.42 -10.28
CA GLY A 101 12.08 -3.51 -10.23
C GLY A 101 12.65 -3.38 -8.81
N GLU A 102 13.64 -2.51 -8.66
CA GLU A 102 14.31 -2.31 -7.38
C GLU A 102 13.41 -1.70 -6.32
N ASP A 103 12.49 -0.82 -6.70
CA ASP A 103 11.52 -0.24 -5.77
C ASP A 103 10.62 -1.33 -5.19
N ALA A 104 10.15 -2.25 -6.04
CA ALA A 104 9.36 -3.40 -5.58
C ALA A 104 10.20 -4.30 -4.66
N SER A 105 11.44 -4.60 -5.02
CA SER A 105 12.33 -5.43 -4.20
C SER A 105 12.59 -4.80 -2.83
N THR A 106 12.73 -3.49 -2.78
CA THR A 106 12.91 -2.75 -1.53
C THR A 106 11.71 -2.94 -0.60
N VAL A 107 10.50 -2.84 -1.13
CA VAL A 107 9.27 -3.03 -0.33
C VAL A 107 9.13 -4.49 0.12
N VAL A 108 9.43 -5.46 -0.75
CA VAL A 108 9.44 -6.88 -0.36
C VAL A 108 10.41 -7.12 0.79
N ALA A 109 11.61 -6.55 0.73
CA ALA A 109 12.59 -6.67 1.80
C ALA A 109 12.10 -6.02 3.10
N PHE A 110 11.33 -4.95 2.99
CA PHE A 110 10.81 -4.20 4.14
C PHE A 110 9.71 -4.93 4.89
N THR A 111 8.80 -5.61 4.18
CA THR A 111 7.62 -6.25 4.78
C THR A 111 7.61 -7.78 4.69
N GLY A 112 8.48 -8.38 3.86
CA GLY A 112 8.29 -9.75 3.42
C GLY A 112 7.10 -9.89 2.48
N ASN A 113 6.93 -11.08 1.92
CA ASN A 113 5.83 -11.36 0.99
C ASN A 113 5.25 -12.77 1.14
N GLU A 114 5.38 -13.38 2.31
CA GLU A 114 4.65 -14.60 2.62
C GLU A 114 3.16 -14.29 2.74
N LEU A 115 2.32 -15.27 2.41
CA LEU A 115 0.86 -15.09 2.37
C LEU A 115 0.48 -13.87 1.50
N PRO A 116 0.87 -13.89 0.22
CA PRO A 116 0.80 -12.69 -0.62
C PRO A 116 -0.63 -12.24 -0.94
N ARG A 117 -1.65 -13.07 -0.65
CA ARG A 117 -3.06 -12.68 -0.78
C ARG A 117 -3.52 -11.69 0.27
N ASN A 118 -2.76 -11.54 1.35
CA ASN A 118 -3.02 -10.52 2.37
C ASN A 118 -2.29 -9.24 2.00
N MET A 119 -2.97 -8.11 2.12
CA MET A 119 -2.32 -6.82 1.99
C MET A 119 -1.35 -6.59 3.14
N ARG A 120 -0.27 -5.87 2.88
CA ARG A 120 0.52 -5.25 3.92
C ARG A 120 -0.06 -3.87 4.15
N VAL A 121 -0.65 -3.68 5.32
CA VAL A 121 -1.27 -2.41 5.68
C VAL A 121 -0.33 -1.67 6.61
N LEU A 122 0.13 -0.49 6.18
CA LEU A 122 1.06 0.33 6.94
C LEU A 122 0.44 1.69 7.19
N LEU A 123 0.54 2.16 8.42
CA LEU A 123 0.31 3.57 8.72
C LEU A 123 1.68 4.24 8.89
N LEU A 124 1.95 5.25 8.09
CA LEU A 124 3.17 6.05 8.18
C LEU A 124 2.84 7.42 8.74
N ASP A 125 3.74 7.93 9.59
CA ASP A 125 3.67 9.33 10.01
C ASP A 125 4.26 10.25 8.92
N GLN A 126 4.30 11.53 9.20
CA GLN A 126 4.82 12.54 8.26
C GLN A 126 6.30 12.37 7.93
N ASN A 127 7.03 11.61 8.73
CA ASN A 127 8.46 11.33 8.54
C ASN A 127 8.70 9.98 7.86
N GLY A 128 7.65 9.24 7.55
CA GLY A 128 7.74 7.92 6.93
C GLY A 128 8.01 6.78 7.91
N GLN A 129 7.87 7.03 9.21
CA GLN A 129 7.99 5.99 10.22
C GLN A 129 6.71 5.17 10.31
N VAL A 130 6.84 3.83 10.36
CA VAL A 130 5.69 2.93 10.49
C VAL A 130 5.17 2.99 11.92
N CYS A 131 3.94 3.48 12.07
CA CYS A 131 3.27 3.63 13.36
C CYS A 131 2.28 2.50 13.64
N TRP A 132 1.87 1.77 12.60
CA TRP A 132 0.97 0.63 12.71
C TRP A 132 1.18 -0.27 11.51
N PHE A 133 1.08 -1.58 11.72
CA PHE A 133 1.32 -2.57 10.66
C PHE A 133 0.46 -3.80 10.86
N HIS A 134 -0.08 -4.35 9.76
CA HIS A 134 -0.81 -5.61 9.78
C HIS A 134 -0.67 -6.32 8.43
N ASP A 135 -0.46 -7.65 8.46
CA ASP A 135 -0.27 -8.47 7.26
C ASP A 135 -1.03 -9.82 7.31
N ARG A 136 -2.01 -9.94 8.19
CA ARG A 136 -2.72 -11.20 8.44
C ARG A 136 -4.15 -11.23 7.91
N GLY A 137 -4.48 -10.36 7.01
CA GLY A 137 -5.81 -10.24 6.44
C GLY A 137 -6.73 -9.33 7.25
N PHE A 138 -7.76 -8.85 6.59
CA PHE A 138 -8.71 -7.92 7.20
C PHE A 138 -9.44 -8.54 8.39
N SER A 139 -9.60 -7.76 9.44
CA SER A 139 -10.56 -8.03 10.50
C SER A 139 -11.11 -6.71 11.03
N ALA A 140 -12.34 -6.75 11.55
CA ALA A 140 -12.99 -5.56 12.11
C ALA A 140 -12.20 -5.00 13.30
N SER A 141 -11.63 -5.86 14.14
CA SER A 141 -10.86 -5.42 15.31
C SER A 141 -9.57 -4.71 14.90
N HIS A 142 -8.89 -5.20 13.88
CA HIS A 142 -7.67 -4.53 13.37
C HIS A 142 -8.00 -3.22 12.65
N LEU A 143 -9.16 -3.13 11.99
CA LEU A 143 -9.62 -1.88 11.41
C LEU A 143 -9.85 -0.81 12.50
N ILE A 144 -10.46 -1.20 13.61
CA ILE A 144 -10.66 -0.30 14.76
C ILE A 144 -9.32 0.17 15.30
N ASP A 145 -8.35 -0.73 15.44
CA ASP A 145 -7.01 -0.39 15.90
C ASP A 145 -6.31 0.57 14.93
N LEU A 146 -6.44 0.34 13.64
CA LEU A 146 -5.87 1.23 12.62
C LEU A 146 -6.50 2.63 12.70
N LYS A 147 -7.82 2.72 12.80
CA LYS A 147 -8.51 4.02 12.92
C LYS A 147 -8.08 4.78 14.18
N ARG A 148 -7.85 4.07 15.27
CA ARG A 148 -7.33 4.64 16.51
C ARG A 148 -5.91 5.18 16.33
N ALA A 149 -5.07 4.41 15.63
CA ALA A 149 -3.69 4.83 15.31
C ALA A 149 -3.68 6.05 14.38
N VAL A 150 -4.61 6.13 13.42
CA VAL A 150 -4.78 7.30 12.53
C VAL A 150 -5.10 8.55 13.36
N ASP A 151 -6.02 8.44 14.32
CA ASP A 151 -6.36 9.58 15.20
C ASP A 151 -5.14 10.04 16.00
N GLN A 152 -4.33 9.11 16.51
CA GLN A 152 -3.11 9.44 17.24
C GLN A 152 -2.08 10.18 16.38
N VAL A 153 -1.88 9.72 15.14
CA VAL A 153 -0.95 10.35 14.20
C VAL A 153 -1.42 11.76 13.83
N ASN A 154 -2.72 11.96 13.61
CA ASN A 154 -3.28 13.26 13.25
C ASN A 154 -3.25 14.27 14.41
N ASN A 155 -3.13 13.82 15.64
CA ASN A 155 -3.08 14.67 16.83
C ASN A 155 -1.65 15.01 17.28
N GLN A 156 -0.65 14.62 16.49
CA GLN A 156 0.75 14.95 16.77
C GLN A 156 1.14 16.33 16.22
#